data_1f2829048f1325a61db64c8bcf147ca9
#
_entry.id   1f2829048f1325a61db64c8bcf147ca9
#
_cell.length_a   1.000
_cell.length_b   1.000
_cell.length_c   1.000
_cell.angle_alpha   90.00
_cell.angle_beta   90.00
_cell.angle_gamma   90.00
#
_symmetry.space_group_name_H-M   'P 1'
#
loop_
_entity.id
_entity.type
_entity.pdbx_description
1 polymer ?
#
loop_
_entity_poly.entity_id
_entity_poly.type
_entity_poly.pdbx_seq_one_letter_code
_entity_poly.pdbx_strand_id
1 'polypeptide(L)'
;MPYATNPLDGVRTYFEDSGADGPAVLFYTGFADPLQVPRASALARALSADFRLIFADHRGQGGSDKPRDVEAYALATRSADAVAILDTLGIARAHLVGSSWGARLGFALGEHAPERLLSLALCGNQPYAWNLGTPTAKAVAAAVAASRLDGMEGFVATFESALGYRFPEPDRTWMLENDPAALDAAFQSVLTEGPISRDLRTWTIPCLICAGAADEMHDDAERAAAEIPGATFVSLAGHSHVSAFYDADALLLPHILDLLHRASPGL
;
A
#
# COMPACT_ATOMS: atom_id res chain seq x y z
N MET A 1 -7.97 -18.84 -9.76
CA MET A 1 -6.98 -18.28 -10.69
C MET A 1 -6.36 -17.07 -10.01
N PRO A 2 -5.09 -16.77 -10.16
CA PRO A 2 -4.42 -15.70 -9.39
C PRO A 2 -4.70 -14.28 -9.92
N TYR A 3 -5.81 -14.05 -10.61
CA TYR A 3 -6.18 -12.76 -11.18
C TYR A 3 -7.63 -12.41 -10.86
N ALA A 4 -7.84 -11.14 -10.47
CA ALA A 4 -9.14 -10.50 -10.39
C ALA A 4 -9.26 -9.48 -11.53
N THR A 5 -10.43 -9.40 -12.16
CA THR A 5 -10.68 -8.45 -13.27
C THR A 5 -11.48 -7.27 -12.73
N ASN A 6 -10.96 -6.06 -12.90
CA ASN A 6 -11.66 -4.85 -12.54
C ASN A 6 -12.90 -4.66 -13.44
N PRO A 7 -14.09 -4.51 -12.88
CA PRO A 7 -15.32 -4.38 -13.68
C PRO A 7 -15.43 -3.04 -14.42
N LEU A 8 -14.63 -2.03 -14.05
CA LEU A 8 -14.69 -0.70 -14.66
C LEU A 8 -13.94 -0.62 -16.00
N ASP A 9 -12.81 -1.34 -16.13
CA ASP A 9 -11.92 -1.20 -17.29
C ASP A 9 -11.34 -2.53 -17.81
N GLY A 10 -11.62 -3.64 -17.14
CA GLY A 10 -11.13 -4.97 -17.55
C GLY A 10 -9.67 -5.26 -17.20
N VAL A 11 -8.96 -4.36 -16.53
CA VAL A 11 -7.59 -4.58 -16.06
C VAL A 11 -7.56 -5.71 -15.05
N ARG A 12 -6.60 -6.62 -15.18
CA ARG A 12 -6.45 -7.75 -14.28
C ARG A 12 -5.36 -7.45 -13.25
N THR A 13 -5.69 -7.61 -11.98
CA THR A 13 -4.74 -7.53 -10.88
C THR A 13 -4.33 -8.93 -10.42
N TYR A 14 -3.03 -9.14 -10.29
CA TYR A 14 -2.47 -10.39 -9.77
C TYR A 14 -2.53 -10.38 -8.25
N PHE A 15 -2.90 -11.52 -7.68
CA PHE A 15 -2.86 -11.73 -6.24
C PHE A 15 -2.48 -13.17 -5.89
N GLU A 16 -1.96 -13.36 -4.69
CA GLU A 16 -1.74 -14.67 -4.08
C GLU A 16 -2.58 -14.77 -2.81
N ASP A 17 -3.23 -15.91 -2.63
CA ASP A 17 -4.11 -16.21 -1.51
C ASP A 17 -3.58 -17.43 -0.77
N SER A 18 -3.39 -17.30 0.54
CA SER A 18 -2.96 -18.43 1.39
C SER A 18 -3.98 -19.57 1.45
N GLY A 19 -5.25 -19.28 1.16
CA GLY A 19 -6.34 -20.24 1.25
C GLY A 19 -6.62 -20.76 2.66
N ALA A 20 -6.01 -20.13 3.69
CA ALA A 20 -6.23 -20.50 5.08
C ALA A 20 -7.65 -20.12 5.54
N ASP A 21 -8.12 -20.77 6.60
CA ASP A 21 -9.33 -20.34 7.33
C ASP A 21 -9.01 -19.08 8.15
N GLY A 22 -10.04 -18.30 8.46
CA GLY A 22 -9.92 -17.09 9.28
C GLY A 22 -10.29 -15.82 8.54
N PRO A 23 -10.32 -14.66 9.26
CA PRO A 23 -10.58 -13.37 8.64
C PRO A 23 -9.49 -13.02 7.62
N ALA A 24 -9.94 -12.46 6.48
CA ALA A 24 -9.02 -12.10 5.40
C ALA A 24 -8.26 -10.82 5.69
N VAL A 25 -6.96 -10.83 5.38
CA VAL A 25 -6.07 -9.65 5.41
C VAL A 25 -5.51 -9.43 4.01
N LEU A 26 -5.86 -8.31 3.40
CA LEU A 26 -5.37 -7.90 2.10
C LEU A 26 -4.15 -6.99 2.27
N PHE A 27 -3.03 -7.37 1.65
CA PHE A 27 -1.78 -6.61 1.68
C PHE A 27 -1.56 -5.86 0.38
N TYR A 28 -1.24 -4.56 0.50
CA TYR A 28 -0.77 -3.71 -0.59
C TYR A 28 0.50 -2.96 -0.19
N THR A 29 1.47 -2.94 -1.09
CA THR A 29 2.81 -2.39 -0.86
C THR A 29 2.99 -0.97 -1.38
N GLY A 30 4.24 -0.51 -1.34
CA GLY A 30 4.69 0.75 -1.88
C GLY A 30 4.75 0.81 -3.40
N PHE A 31 5.18 1.95 -3.90
CA PHE A 31 5.39 2.17 -5.33
C PHE A 31 6.61 1.37 -5.80
N ALA A 32 6.43 0.59 -6.86
CA ALA A 32 7.40 -0.34 -7.44
C ALA A 32 7.72 -1.60 -6.59
N ASP A 33 7.10 -1.77 -5.42
CA ASP A 33 7.26 -2.96 -4.59
C ASP A 33 6.23 -4.02 -4.95
N PRO A 34 6.60 -5.18 -5.48
CA PRO A 34 5.67 -6.26 -5.77
C PRO A 34 5.27 -7.03 -4.51
N LEU A 35 4.22 -7.84 -4.62
CA LEU A 35 3.63 -8.60 -3.51
C LEU A 35 4.60 -9.55 -2.78
N GLN A 36 5.71 -9.93 -3.40
CA GLN A 36 6.73 -10.77 -2.78
C GLN A 36 7.34 -10.13 -1.53
N VAL A 37 7.44 -8.79 -1.50
CA VAL A 37 8.00 -8.04 -0.38
C VAL A 37 7.21 -8.30 0.92
N PRO A 38 5.92 -8.00 1.03
CA PRO A 38 5.15 -8.28 2.25
C PRO A 38 4.98 -9.77 2.49
N ARG A 39 4.90 -10.60 1.44
CA ARG A 39 4.77 -12.06 1.58
C ARG A 39 5.96 -12.68 2.31
N ALA A 40 7.16 -12.17 2.09
CA ALA A 40 8.38 -12.63 2.74
C ALA A 40 8.60 -12.04 4.15
N SER A 41 7.80 -11.08 4.57
CA SER A 41 7.98 -10.34 5.81
C SER A 41 7.78 -11.18 7.08
N ALA A 42 8.36 -10.75 8.19
CA ALA A 42 8.12 -11.36 9.49
C ALA A 42 6.68 -11.12 9.96
N LEU A 43 6.10 -9.97 9.60
CA LEU A 43 4.72 -9.63 9.87
C LEU A 43 3.76 -10.66 9.24
N ALA A 44 3.91 -10.95 7.95
CA ALA A 44 3.06 -11.93 7.26
C ALA A 44 3.18 -13.32 7.89
N ARG A 45 4.38 -13.77 8.21
CA ARG A 45 4.58 -15.06 8.89
C ARG A 45 3.88 -15.14 10.24
N ALA A 46 3.90 -14.06 11.01
CA ALA A 46 3.21 -14.03 12.30
C ALA A 46 1.69 -14.03 12.17
N LEU A 47 1.14 -13.29 11.20
CA LEU A 47 -0.30 -13.21 10.95
C LEU A 47 -0.88 -14.51 10.36
N SER A 48 -0.07 -15.32 9.68
CA SER A 48 -0.54 -16.54 9.02
C SER A 48 -1.11 -17.62 9.95
N ALA A 49 -0.91 -17.48 11.28
CA ALA A 49 -1.47 -18.40 12.27
C ALA A 49 -2.98 -18.23 12.45
N ASP A 50 -3.49 -17.01 12.35
CA ASP A 50 -4.88 -16.66 12.71
C ASP A 50 -5.67 -16.09 11.53
N PHE A 51 -5.01 -15.68 10.44
CA PHE A 51 -5.61 -14.95 9.35
C PHE A 51 -5.37 -15.60 7.98
N ARG A 52 -6.34 -15.44 7.07
CA ARG A 52 -6.18 -15.71 5.64
C ARG A 52 -5.48 -14.53 5.00
N LEU A 53 -4.26 -14.73 4.48
CA LEU A 53 -3.45 -13.67 3.90
C LEU A 53 -3.61 -13.63 2.38
N ILE A 54 -3.89 -12.43 1.87
CA ILE A 54 -4.02 -12.15 0.45
C ILE A 54 -3.02 -11.06 0.10
N PHE A 55 -2.08 -11.35 -0.78
CA PHE A 55 -1.07 -10.40 -1.24
C PHE A 55 -1.41 -9.98 -2.66
N ALA A 56 -1.45 -8.69 -2.93
CA ALA A 56 -1.86 -8.17 -4.22
C ALA A 56 -0.81 -7.23 -4.82
N ASP A 57 -0.55 -7.39 -6.10
CA ASP A 57 0.19 -6.40 -6.88
C ASP A 57 -0.74 -5.28 -7.30
N HIS A 58 -0.29 -4.04 -7.16
CA HIS A 58 -0.99 -2.93 -7.80
C HIS A 58 -1.05 -3.12 -9.33
N ARG A 59 -2.10 -2.59 -9.98
CA ARG A 59 -2.05 -2.43 -11.45
C ARG A 59 -0.77 -1.70 -11.84
N GLY A 60 -0.16 -2.09 -12.95
CA GLY A 60 1.11 -1.54 -13.41
C GLY A 60 2.36 -2.17 -12.76
N GLN A 61 2.22 -3.04 -11.77
CA GLN A 61 3.34 -3.62 -11.03
C GLN A 61 3.28 -5.15 -11.00
N GLY A 62 4.40 -5.78 -10.72
CA GLY A 62 4.53 -7.21 -10.52
C GLY A 62 3.85 -8.04 -11.61
N GLY A 63 2.98 -8.99 -11.23
CA GLY A 63 2.21 -9.84 -12.15
C GLY A 63 0.93 -9.22 -12.70
N SER A 64 0.52 -8.01 -12.23
CA SER A 64 -0.69 -7.33 -12.71
C SER A 64 -0.53 -6.79 -14.13
N ASP A 65 -1.67 -6.59 -14.83
CA ASP A 65 -1.68 -5.90 -16.14
C ASP A 65 -1.09 -4.49 -16.01
N LYS A 66 -0.48 -4.00 -17.09
CA LYS A 66 0.33 -2.79 -17.14
C LYS A 66 -0.25 -1.72 -18.06
N PRO A 67 -1.40 -1.11 -17.71
CA PRO A 67 -1.95 -0.01 -18.47
C PRO A 67 -0.94 1.15 -18.55
N ARG A 68 -0.95 1.87 -19.68
CA ARG A 68 -0.05 3.00 -19.93
C ARG A 68 -0.77 4.34 -19.94
N ASP A 69 -2.09 4.31 -19.79
CA ASP A 69 -2.90 5.51 -19.70
C ASP A 69 -2.92 6.01 -18.24
N VAL A 70 -2.69 7.28 -18.05
CA VAL A 70 -2.62 7.91 -16.71
C VAL A 70 -3.93 7.76 -15.96
N GLU A 71 -5.06 7.91 -16.64
CA GLU A 71 -6.41 7.81 -16.11
C GLU A 71 -6.72 6.42 -15.53
N ALA A 72 -6.05 5.38 -16.05
CA ALA A 72 -6.20 4.02 -15.52
C ALA A 72 -5.74 3.89 -14.05
N TYR A 73 -4.95 4.83 -13.55
CA TYR A 73 -4.40 4.80 -12.19
C TYR A 73 -5.18 5.66 -11.20
N ALA A 74 -6.33 6.20 -11.58
CA ALA A 74 -7.19 6.97 -10.67
C ALA A 74 -7.52 6.17 -9.40
N LEU A 75 -7.56 6.83 -8.24
CA LEU A 75 -7.78 6.17 -6.94
C LEU A 75 -9.07 5.35 -6.88
N ALA A 76 -10.16 5.84 -7.46
CA ALA A 76 -11.41 5.10 -7.53
C ALA A 76 -11.27 3.79 -8.32
N THR A 77 -10.53 3.82 -9.44
CA THR A 77 -10.26 2.63 -10.27
C THR A 77 -9.38 1.64 -9.52
N ARG A 78 -8.32 2.12 -8.85
CA ARG A 78 -7.46 1.27 -8.01
C ARG A 78 -8.20 0.69 -6.80
N SER A 79 -9.15 1.42 -6.22
CA SER A 79 -10.02 0.90 -5.16
C SER A 79 -10.90 -0.25 -5.69
N ALA A 80 -11.41 -0.12 -6.92
CA ALA A 80 -12.19 -1.19 -7.54
C ALA A 80 -11.35 -2.46 -7.84
N ASP A 81 -10.02 -2.36 -8.03
CA ASP A 81 -9.15 -3.54 -8.11
C ASP A 81 -9.17 -4.36 -6.82
N ALA A 82 -9.01 -3.69 -5.67
CA ALA A 82 -9.04 -4.36 -4.37
C ALA A 82 -10.40 -4.99 -4.09
N VAL A 83 -11.49 -4.31 -4.44
CA VAL A 83 -12.85 -4.86 -4.34
C VAL A 83 -13.02 -6.07 -5.25
N ALA A 84 -12.51 -6.03 -6.49
CA ALA A 84 -12.58 -7.15 -7.43
C ALA A 84 -11.84 -8.40 -6.94
N ILE A 85 -10.73 -8.24 -6.20
CA ILE A 85 -10.05 -9.38 -5.54
C ILE A 85 -10.96 -10.01 -4.50
N LEU A 86 -11.58 -9.21 -3.62
CA LEU A 86 -12.50 -9.71 -2.61
C LEU A 86 -13.71 -10.42 -3.24
N ASP A 87 -14.28 -9.86 -4.31
CA ASP A 87 -15.41 -10.45 -5.04
C ASP A 87 -15.02 -11.78 -5.69
N THR A 88 -13.83 -11.86 -6.30
CA THR A 88 -13.29 -13.09 -6.91
C THR A 88 -13.14 -14.20 -5.88
N LEU A 89 -12.79 -13.86 -4.64
CA LEU A 89 -12.61 -14.80 -3.55
C LEU A 89 -13.89 -15.07 -2.72
N GLY A 90 -14.99 -14.38 -3.02
CA GLY A 90 -16.25 -14.48 -2.26
C GLY A 90 -16.15 -13.89 -0.86
N ILE A 91 -15.22 -12.94 -0.63
CA ILE A 91 -14.96 -12.32 0.67
C ILE A 91 -15.80 -11.05 0.79
N ALA A 92 -16.71 -11.02 1.76
CA ALA A 92 -17.57 -9.85 1.97
C ALA A 92 -16.79 -8.65 2.52
N ARG A 93 -15.91 -8.86 3.51
CA ARG A 93 -15.07 -7.83 4.14
C ARG A 93 -13.70 -8.39 4.48
N ALA A 94 -12.68 -7.55 4.42
CA ALA A 94 -11.31 -7.89 4.82
C ALA A 94 -10.67 -6.77 5.64
N HIS A 95 -9.64 -7.10 6.39
CA HIS A 95 -8.67 -6.12 6.86
C HIS A 95 -7.79 -5.71 5.70
N LEU A 96 -7.26 -4.49 5.74
CA LEU A 96 -6.21 -4.07 4.81
C LEU A 96 -4.98 -3.64 5.59
N VAL A 97 -3.83 -4.16 5.17
CA VAL A 97 -2.51 -3.72 5.61
C VAL A 97 -1.82 -3.08 4.40
N GLY A 98 -1.58 -1.80 4.49
CA GLY A 98 -1.01 -1.01 3.40
C GLY A 98 0.22 -0.22 3.82
N SER A 99 1.25 -0.23 2.96
CA SER A 99 2.44 0.60 3.14
C SER A 99 2.61 1.60 2.00
N SER A 100 3.00 2.84 2.30
CA SER A 100 3.25 3.88 1.30
C SER A 100 2.08 4.01 0.30
N TRP A 101 2.30 3.65 -0.97
CA TRP A 101 1.26 3.71 -2.01
C TRP A 101 0.06 2.79 -1.71
N GLY A 102 0.31 1.65 -1.05
CA GLY A 102 -0.75 0.77 -0.53
C GLY A 102 -1.52 1.40 0.62
N ALA A 103 -0.88 2.18 1.50
CA ALA A 103 -1.57 2.94 2.53
C ALA A 103 -2.46 4.03 1.91
N ARG A 104 -1.99 4.70 0.85
CA ARG A 104 -2.79 5.65 0.08
C ARG A 104 -4.05 4.98 -0.49
N LEU A 105 -3.90 3.77 -1.06
CA LEU A 105 -5.04 2.97 -1.52
C LEU A 105 -5.98 2.60 -0.35
N GLY A 106 -5.44 2.31 0.83
CA GLY A 106 -6.25 2.02 2.01
C GLY A 106 -7.13 3.19 2.43
N PHE A 107 -6.61 4.42 2.42
CA PHE A 107 -7.43 5.62 2.61
C PHE A 107 -8.50 5.76 1.53
N ALA A 108 -8.16 5.50 0.27
CA ALA A 108 -9.13 5.55 -0.83
C ALA A 108 -10.24 4.50 -0.69
N LEU A 109 -9.90 3.29 -0.24
CA LEU A 109 -10.90 2.25 0.06
C LEU A 109 -11.82 2.64 1.22
N GLY A 110 -11.28 3.30 2.26
CA GLY A 110 -12.08 3.86 3.35
C GLY A 110 -13.10 4.89 2.89
N GLU A 111 -12.83 5.61 1.80
CA GLU A 111 -13.76 6.57 1.19
C GLU A 111 -14.73 5.93 0.18
N HIS A 112 -14.22 5.00 -0.66
CA HIS A 112 -14.98 4.49 -1.81
C HIS A 112 -15.74 3.18 -1.54
N ALA A 113 -15.28 2.36 -0.58
CA ALA A 113 -15.86 1.06 -0.27
C ALA A 113 -15.72 0.69 1.22
N PRO A 114 -16.14 1.58 2.16
CA PRO A 114 -15.97 1.36 3.60
C PRO A 114 -16.66 0.09 4.10
N GLU A 115 -17.75 -0.32 3.46
CA GLU A 115 -18.51 -1.53 3.78
C GLU A 115 -17.73 -2.83 3.49
N ARG A 116 -16.65 -2.76 2.71
CA ARG A 116 -15.79 -3.91 2.38
C ARG A 116 -14.63 -4.08 3.37
N LEU A 117 -14.53 -3.22 4.37
CA LEU A 117 -13.42 -3.18 5.31
C LEU A 117 -13.85 -3.65 6.71
N LEU A 118 -12.99 -4.44 7.34
CA LEU A 118 -13.01 -4.76 8.76
C LEU A 118 -12.15 -3.78 9.55
N SER A 119 -10.95 -3.48 9.06
CA SER A 119 -10.04 -2.47 9.61
C SER A 119 -8.98 -2.06 8.59
N LEU A 120 -8.28 -0.96 8.89
CA LEU A 120 -7.18 -0.42 8.11
C LEU A 120 -5.92 -0.28 8.98
N ALA A 121 -4.81 -0.92 8.57
CA ALA A 121 -3.47 -0.67 9.11
C ALA A 121 -2.62 -0.01 8.02
N LEU A 122 -2.37 1.30 8.16
CA LEU A 122 -1.80 2.14 7.11
C LEU A 122 -0.49 2.77 7.57
N CYS A 123 0.61 2.48 6.88
CA CYS A 123 1.93 2.96 7.23
C CYS A 123 2.52 3.89 6.17
N GLY A 124 3.03 5.06 6.59
CA GLY A 124 3.82 5.97 5.75
C GLY A 124 3.03 6.64 4.63
N ASN A 125 1.76 6.98 4.87
CA ASN A 125 0.99 7.82 3.96
C ASN A 125 -0.12 8.57 4.70
N GLN A 126 -0.83 9.44 3.97
CA GLN A 126 -1.84 10.35 4.49
C GLN A 126 -2.96 10.60 3.43
N PRO A 127 -4.16 11.02 3.83
CA PRO A 127 -5.29 11.19 2.91
C PRO A 127 -5.40 12.58 2.26
N TYR A 128 -4.49 13.49 2.58
CA TYR A 128 -4.52 14.88 2.08
C TYR A 128 -3.91 14.98 0.67
N ALA A 129 -3.91 16.19 0.10
CA ALA A 129 -3.24 16.42 -1.18
C ALA A 129 -1.73 16.15 -1.08
N TRP A 130 -1.16 15.60 -2.15
CA TRP A 130 0.26 15.31 -2.20
C TRP A 130 1.12 16.58 -2.09
N ASN A 131 2.15 16.52 -1.27
CA ASN A 131 3.23 17.49 -1.29
C ASN A 131 4.38 16.96 -2.17
N LEU A 132 4.40 17.35 -3.42
CA LEU A 132 5.44 16.93 -4.38
C LEU A 132 6.84 17.51 -4.06
N GLY A 133 6.93 18.41 -3.08
CA GLY A 133 8.19 18.96 -2.60
C GLY A 133 8.94 18.08 -1.60
N THR A 134 8.35 16.99 -1.13
CA THR A 134 8.97 16.08 -0.15
C THR A 134 10.17 15.32 -0.73
N PRO A 135 11.12 14.89 0.10
CA PRO A 135 12.24 14.06 -0.32
C PRO A 135 11.82 12.78 -1.05
N THR A 136 10.86 12.04 -0.51
CA THR A 136 10.37 10.79 -1.14
C THR A 136 9.69 11.07 -2.48
N ALA A 137 8.83 12.09 -2.59
CA ALA A 137 8.19 12.42 -3.86
C ALA A 137 9.23 12.80 -4.94
N LYS A 138 10.26 13.56 -4.56
CA LYS A 138 11.39 13.89 -5.46
C LYS A 138 12.22 12.67 -5.84
N ALA A 139 12.45 11.73 -4.89
CA ALA A 139 13.17 10.49 -5.16
C ALA A 139 12.41 9.63 -6.16
N VAL A 140 11.10 9.45 -5.99
CA VAL A 140 10.25 8.72 -6.95
C VAL A 140 10.28 9.41 -8.33
N ALA A 141 10.10 10.73 -8.39
CA ALA A 141 10.15 11.49 -9.63
C ALA A 141 11.48 11.32 -10.39
N ALA A 142 12.60 11.40 -9.66
CA ALA A 142 13.93 11.20 -10.23
C ALA A 142 14.14 9.77 -10.73
N ALA A 143 13.68 8.76 -9.97
CA ALA A 143 13.78 7.36 -10.34
C ALA A 143 12.92 7.04 -11.58
N VAL A 144 11.68 7.56 -11.65
CA VAL A 144 10.83 7.45 -12.84
C VAL A 144 11.47 8.13 -14.05
N ALA A 145 12.08 9.29 -13.88
CA ALA A 145 12.80 9.96 -14.97
C ALA A 145 13.99 9.12 -15.45
N ALA A 146 14.76 8.53 -14.54
CA ALA A 146 15.89 7.66 -14.87
C ALA A 146 15.43 6.38 -15.59
N SER A 147 14.26 5.83 -15.23
CA SER A 147 13.74 4.62 -15.88
C SER A 147 13.43 4.80 -17.37
N ARG A 148 13.14 6.03 -17.80
CA ARG A 148 12.91 6.34 -19.23
C ARG A 148 14.18 6.22 -20.08
N LEU A 149 15.36 6.32 -19.45
CA LEU A 149 16.66 6.26 -20.12
C LEU A 149 17.30 4.88 -19.98
N ASP A 150 17.34 4.37 -18.76
CA ASP A 150 18.12 3.20 -18.37
C ASP A 150 17.24 2.04 -17.84
N GLY A 151 15.93 2.08 -18.10
CA GLY A 151 14.99 1.04 -17.64
C GLY A 151 14.93 0.94 -16.13
N MET A 152 14.53 -0.22 -15.63
CA MET A 152 14.38 -0.43 -14.17
C MET A 152 15.71 -0.42 -13.41
N GLU A 153 16.84 -0.70 -14.05
CA GLU A 153 18.17 -0.52 -13.43
C GLU A 153 18.40 0.95 -13.07
N GLY A 154 18.10 1.88 -14.00
CA GLY A 154 18.17 3.32 -13.75
C GLY A 154 17.21 3.76 -12.65
N PHE A 155 15.99 3.21 -12.64
CA PHE A 155 15.02 3.47 -11.58
C PHE A 155 15.59 3.09 -10.20
N VAL A 156 15.98 1.84 -10.02
CA VAL A 156 16.43 1.32 -8.72
C VAL A 156 17.68 2.05 -8.24
N ALA A 157 18.68 2.21 -9.11
CA ALA A 157 19.92 2.89 -8.74
C ALA A 157 19.68 4.35 -8.31
N THR A 158 18.81 5.08 -9.02
CA THR A 158 18.46 6.46 -8.69
C THR A 158 17.66 6.55 -7.41
N PHE A 159 16.72 5.63 -7.21
CA PHE A 159 15.86 5.57 -6.03
C PHE A 159 16.67 5.28 -4.77
N GLU A 160 17.54 4.25 -4.79
CA GLU A 160 18.48 3.94 -3.70
C GLU A 160 19.36 5.14 -3.34
N SER A 161 19.93 5.78 -4.36
CA SER A 161 20.81 6.95 -4.16
C SER A 161 20.06 8.13 -3.53
N ALA A 162 18.85 8.42 -4.00
CA ALA A 162 18.06 9.57 -3.54
C ALA A 162 17.53 9.37 -2.12
N LEU A 163 17.21 8.13 -1.74
CA LEU A 163 16.72 7.78 -0.41
C LEU A 163 17.85 7.54 0.61
N GLY A 164 19.09 7.34 0.15
CA GLY A 164 20.19 6.89 1.00
C GLY A 164 19.92 5.50 1.62
N TYR A 165 19.13 4.68 0.95
CA TYR A 165 18.71 3.35 1.41
C TYR A 165 18.95 2.33 0.31
N ARG A 166 19.66 1.24 0.63
CA ARG A 166 19.88 0.15 -0.31
C ARG A 166 18.87 -0.97 -0.04
N PHE A 167 18.05 -1.29 -1.04
CA PHE A 167 17.09 -2.37 -0.93
C PHE A 167 17.80 -3.71 -0.77
N PRO A 168 17.34 -4.57 0.17
CA PRO A 168 17.91 -5.90 0.33
C PRO A 168 17.61 -6.78 -0.89
N GLU A 169 18.43 -7.79 -1.10
CA GLU A 169 18.08 -8.89 -1.99
C GLU A 169 17.18 -9.88 -1.23
N PRO A 170 16.12 -10.44 -1.85
CA PRO A 170 15.77 -10.40 -3.29
C PRO A 170 14.86 -9.22 -3.68
N ASP A 171 14.49 -8.29 -2.79
CA ASP A 171 13.53 -7.21 -3.06
C ASP A 171 13.97 -6.35 -4.25
N ARG A 172 15.27 -6.03 -4.28
CA ARG A 172 15.87 -5.30 -5.40
C ARG A 172 15.66 -6.03 -6.74
N THR A 173 15.85 -7.34 -6.76
CA THR A 173 15.62 -8.16 -7.96
C THR A 173 14.16 -8.11 -8.40
N TRP A 174 13.20 -8.21 -7.49
CA TRP A 174 11.78 -8.12 -7.82
C TRP A 174 11.37 -6.75 -8.34
N MET A 175 11.95 -5.66 -7.81
CA MET A 175 11.70 -4.31 -8.32
C MET A 175 12.11 -4.16 -9.79
N LEU A 176 13.19 -4.85 -10.22
CA LEU A 176 13.68 -4.82 -11.60
C LEU A 176 12.73 -5.47 -12.62
N GLU A 177 11.76 -6.28 -12.17
CA GLU A 177 10.77 -6.93 -13.03
C GLU A 177 9.60 -6.01 -13.44
N ASN A 178 9.51 -4.79 -12.89
CA ASN A 178 8.46 -3.85 -13.23
C ASN A 178 8.62 -3.26 -14.64
N ASP A 179 7.50 -2.73 -15.19
CA ASP A 179 7.47 -2.02 -16.48
C ASP A 179 7.66 -0.50 -16.26
N PRO A 180 8.75 0.10 -16.79
CA PRO A 180 9.01 1.53 -16.61
C PRO A 180 7.89 2.44 -17.11
N ALA A 181 7.24 2.07 -18.22
CA ALA A 181 6.18 2.90 -18.81
C ALA A 181 4.89 2.85 -17.97
N ALA A 182 4.59 1.70 -17.38
CA ALA A 182 3.46 1.58 -16.45
C ALA A 182 3.71 2.35 -15.15
N LEU A 183 4.94 2.28 -14.61
CA LEU A 183 5.31 3.08 -13.43
C LEU A 183 5.29 4.59 -13.72
N ASP A 184 5.71 5.00 -14.91
CA ASP A 184 5.59 6.41 -15.33
C ASP A 184 4.13 6.86 -15.35
N ALA A 185 3.23 6.12 -16.00
CA ALA A 185 1.81 6.44 -16.04
C ALA A 185 1.20 6.49 -14.62
N ALA A 186 1.56 5.53 -13.76
CA ALA A 186 1.14 5.50 -12.38
C ALA A 186 1.61 6.73 -11.59
N PHE A 187 2.86 7.13 -11.78
CA PHE A 187 3.40 8.34 -11.13
C PHE A 187 2.74 9.61 -11.65
N GLN A 188 2.50 9.72 -12.97
CA GLN A 188 1.81 10.88 -13.54
C GLN A 188 0.40 11.04 -12.94
N SER A 189 -0.32 9.94 -12.62
CA SER A 189 -1.63 10.04 -11.99
C SER A 189 -1.56 10.66 -10.59
N VAL A 190 -0.48 10.38 -9.83
CA VAL A 190 -0.25 10.96 -8.49
C VAL A 190 -0.15 12.48 -8.54
N LEU A 191 0.41 13.05 -9.63
CA LEU A 191 0.59 14.50 -9.77
C LEU A 191 -0.74 15.26 -9.85
N THR A 192 -1.83 14.57 -10.19
CA THR A 192 -3.17 15.14 -10.32
C THR A 192 -4.12 14.72 -9.19
N GLU A 193 -3.68 13.83 -8.29
CA GLU A 193 -4.49 13.39 -7.16
C GLU A 193 -4.74 14.52 -6.16
N GLY A 194 -6.01 14.76 -5.85
CA GLY A 194 -6.44 15.62 -4.76
C GLY A 194 -6.45 14.89 -3.39
N PRO A 195 -6.99 15.55 -2.35
CA PRO A 195 -7.26 14.90 -1.08
C PRO A 195 -8.31 13.79 -1.27
N ILE A 196 -8.13 12.68 -0.54
CA ILE A 196 -8.96 11.47 -0.67
C ILE A 196 -10.31 11.67 0.01
N SER A 197 -10.30 12.01 1.29
CA SER A 197 -11.53 12.19 2.06
C SER A 197 -11.85 13.66 2.29
N ARG A 198 -13.16 13.95 2.33
CA ARG A 198 -13.67 15.29 2.66
C ARG A 198 -13.79 15.49 4.17
N ASP A 199 -14.07 14.42 4.93
CA ASP A 199 -14.22 14.49 6.39
C ASP A 199 -13.92 13.14 7.06
N LEU A 200 -12.71 12.98 7.54
CA LEU A 200 -12.24 11.78 8.25
C LEU A 200 -13.00 11.54 9.57
N ARG A 201 -13.62 12.59 10.14
CA ARG A 201 -14.38 12.47 11.41
C ARG A 201 -15.66 11.64 11.26
N THR A 202 -16.08 11.37 10.02
CA THR A 202 -17.24 10.50 9.72
C THR A 202 -16.89 9.03 9.64
N TRP A 203 -15.59 8.69 9.65
CA TRP A 203 -15.16 7.30 9.52
C TRP A 203 -15.47 6.49 10.78
N THR A 204 -15.94 5.27 10.56
CA THR A 204 -16.24 4.30 11.64
C THR A 204 -15.38 3.03 11.54
N ILE A 205 -14.52 2.96 10.53
CA ILE A 205 -13.61 1.83 10.31
C ILE A 205 -12.50 1.91 11.36
N PRO A 206 -12.23 0.82 12.13
CA PRO A 206 -11.08 0.77 13.02
C PRO A 206 -9.77 0.99 12.25
N CYS A 207 -8.98 2.00 12.66
CA CYS A 207 -7.75 2.39 11.97
C CYS A 207 -6.53 2.37 12.89
N LEU A 208 -5.44 1.82 12.38
CA LEU A 208 -4.08 2.03 12.85
C LEU A 208 -3.32 2.79 11.79
N ILE A 209 -2.77 3.93 12.12
CA ILE A 209 -1.92 4.71 11.23
C ILE A 209 -0.52 4.74 11.85
N CYS A 210 0.51 4.52 11.06
CA CYS A 210 1.89 4.56 11.51
C CYS A 210 2.81 5.27 10.52
N ALA A 211 3.85 5.88 11.04
CA ALA A 211 4.88 6.51 10.23
C ALA A 211 6.23 6.46 10.96
N GLY A 212 7.32 6.42 10.21
CA GLY A 212 8.64 6.64 10.77
C GLY A 212 8.75 8.05 11.37
N ALA A 213 9.40 8.20 12.53
CA ALA A 213 9.55 9.51 13.16
C ALA A 213 10.40 10.50 12.31
N ALA A 214 11.17 9.98 11.35
CA ALA A 214 11.92 10.77 10.37
C ALA A 214 11.27 10.75 8.97
N ASP A 215 10.05 10.25 8.85
CA ASP A 215 9.27 10.30 7.61
C ASP A 215 8.67 11.70 7.44
N GLU A 216 8.82 12.30 6.29
CA GLU A 216 8.22 13.60 5.98
C GLU A 216 6.69 13.61 5.97
N MET A 217 6.05 12.44 5.95
CA MET A 217 4.59 12.29 6.06
C MET A 217 4.12 12.06 7.50
N HIS A 218 5.06 12.01 8.48
CA HIS A 218 4.76 11.71 9.87
C HIS A 218 3.67 12.60 10.47
N ASP A 219 3.82 13.92 10.37
CA ASP A 219 2.88 14.88 10.98
C ASP A 219 1.50 14.84 10.32
N ASP A 220 1.44 14.64 9.01
CA ASP A 220 0.18 14.47 8.29
C ASP A 220 -0.49 13.12 8.61
N ALA A 221 0.28 12.05 8.82
CA ALA A 221 -0.22 10.76 9.26
C ALA A 221 -0.77 10.82 10.69
N GLU A 222 -0.06 11.49 11.60
CA GLU A 222 -0.53 11.74 12.98
C GLU A 222 -1.81 12.57 12.99
N ARG A 223 -1.87 13.64 12.18
CA ARG A 223 -3.07 14.46 12.03
C ARG A 223 -4.26 13.63 11.52
N ALA A 224 -4.05 12.77 10.52
CA ALA A 224 -5.11 11.90 10.01
C ALA A 224 -5.65 10.95 11.10
N ALA A 225 -4.76 10.37 11.91
CA ALA A 225 -5.17 9.54 13.03
C ALA A 225 -5.96 10.32 14.10
N ALA A 226 -5.56 11.56 14.37
CA ALA A 226 -6.30 12.42 15.31
C ALA A 226 -7.69 12.83 14.81
N GLU A 227 -7.90 12.92 13.49
CA GLU A 227 -9.19 13.25 12.88
C GLU A 227 -10.13 12.03 12.80
N ILE A 228 -9.61 10.79 12.70
CA ILE A 228 -10.44 9.57 12.59
C ILE A 228 -10.85 9.10 14.00
N PRO A 229 -12.16 9.00 14.31
CA PRO A 229 -12.62 8.57 15.62
C PRO A 229 -12.11 7.17 16.00
N GLY A 230 -11.43 7.08 17.13
CA GLY A 230 -10.91 5.81 17.65
C GLY A 230 -9.69 5.24 16.93
N ALA A 231 -9.09 5.98 15.99
CA ALA A 231 -7.84 5.56 15.36
C ALA A 231 -6.66 5.59 16.34
N THR A 232 -5.71 4.71 16.14
CA THR A 232 -4.43 4.66 16.87
C THR A 232 -3.34 5.19 15.96
N PHE A 233 -2.44 6.04 16.50
CA PHE A 233 -1.22 6.44 15.82
C PHE A 233 0.00 5.80 16.47
N VAL A 234 0.93 5.28 15.63
CA VAL A 234 2.21 4.73 16.08
C VAL A 234 3.34 5.46 15.36
N SER A 235 4.11 6.22 16.12
CA SER A 235 5.36 6.84 15.66
C SER A 235 6.52 5.86 15.83
N LEU A 236 7.23 5.53 14.74
CA LEU A 236 8.32 4.57 14.72
C LEU A 236 9.65 5.31 14.92
N ALA A 237 10.11 5.37 16.16
CA ALA A 237 11.35 6.07 16.53
C ALA A 237 12.56 5.51 15.76
N GLY A 238 13.37 6.40 15.17
CA GLY A 238 14.57 6.03 14.43
C GLY A 238 14.33 5.56 12.99
N HIS A 239 13.07 5.47 12.54
CA HIS A 239 12.74 5.04 11.18
C HIS A 239 12.41 6.22 10.26
N SER A 240 12.88 6.15 9.01
CA SER A 240 12.49 7.00 7.89
C SER A 240 11.27 6.40 7.16
N HIS A 241 10.84 7.04 6.06
CA HIS A 241 9.79 6.50 5.20
C HIS A 241 10.05 5.03 4.82
N VAL A 242 11.22 4.74 4.24
CA VAL A 242 11.53 3.40 3.74
C VAL A 242 11.80 2.40 4.85
N SER A 243 12.64 2.74 5.83
CA SER A 243 12.98 1.80 6.91
C SER A 243 11.79 1.43 7.80
N ALA A 244 10.73 2.23 7.80
CA ALA A 244 9.47 1.88 8.47
C ALA A 244 8.77 0.66 7.84
N PHE A 245 9.03 0.36 6.57
CA PHE A 245 8.40 -0.78 5.87
C PHE A 245 9.28 -2.03 5.86
N TYR A 246 10.59 -1.84 5.81
CA TYR A 246 11.54 -2.94 5.66
C TYR A 246 12.12 -3.42 6.98
N ASP A 247 12.22 -2.54 7.98
CA ASP A 247 12.99 -2.81 9.19
C ASP A 247 12.14 -2.76 10.48
N ALA A 248 10.86 -2.37 10.42
CA ALA A 248 10.03 -2.12 11.60
C ALA A 248 8.97 -3.20 11.90
N ASP A 249 8.97 -4.33 11.21
CA ASP A 249 7.99 -5.43 11.39
C ASP A 249 7.77 -5.78 12.87
N ALA A 250 8.86 -5.93 13.64
CA ALA A 250 8.78 -6.31 15.04
C ALA A 250 8.12 -5.23 15.92
N LEU A 251 8.23 -3.96 15.53
CA LEU A 251 7.60 -2.84 16.24
C LEU A 251 6.12 -2.72 15.87
N LEU A 252 5.76 -3.00 14.62
CA LEU A 252 4.40 -2.88 14.11
C LEU A 252 3.52 -4.08 14.46
N LEU A 253 4.10 -5.28 14.52
CA LEU A 253 3.36 -6.53 14.72
C LEU A 253 2.38 -6.51 15.89
N PRO A 254 2.75 -6.10 17.14
CA PRO A 254 1.80 -6.11 18.25
C PRO A 254 0.61 -5.17 18.04
N HIS A 255 0.82 -4.03 17.40
CA HIS A 255 -0.22 -3.05 17.12
C HIS A 255 -1.18 -3.53 16.01
N ILE A 256 -0.63 -4.16 14.96
CA ILE A 256 -1.42 -4.72 13.87
C ILE A 256 -2.23 -5.90 14.38
N LEU A 257 -1.64 -6.84 15.13
CA LEU A 257 -2.35 -7.98 15.72
C LEU A 257 -3.52 -7.53 16.61
N ASP A 258 -3.27 -6.56 17.49
CA ASP A 258 -4.31 -6.02 18.37
C ASP A 258 -5.47 -5.40 17.57
N LEU A 259 -5.17 -4.61 16.52
CA LEU A 259 -6.19 -4.05 15.64
C LEU A 259 -7.02 -5.16 14.95
N LEU A 260 -6.33 -6.13 14.33
CA LEU A 260 -7.00 -7.17 13.54
C LEU A 260 -7.88 -8.05 14.42
N HIS A 261 -7.41 -8.48 15.60
CA HIS A 261 -8.20 -9.28 16.53
C HIS A 261 -9.42 -8.53 17.06
N ARG A 262 -9.26 -7.26 17.48
CA ARG A 262 -10.39 -6.44 17.94
C ARG A 262 -11.45 -6.19 16.87
N ALA A 263 -11.04 -6.12 15.60
CA ALA A 263 -11.94 -5.85 14.49
C ALA A 263 -12.47 -7.13 13.81
N SER A 264 -12.10 -8.33 14.30
CA SER A 264 -12.53 -9.61 13.75
C SER A 264 -13.71 -10.16 14.53
N PRO A 265 -14.94 -10.17 13.98
CA PRO A 265 -16.07 -10.80 14.65
C PRO A 265 -15.86 -12.33 14.71
N GLY A 266 -15.70 -12.86 15.91
CA GLY A 266 -15.68 -14.31 16.16
C GLY A 266 -14.31 -14.98 16.27
N LEU A 267 -13.19 -14.22 16.35
CA LEU A 267 -11.90 -14.70 16.84
C LEU A 267 -11.83 -14.59 18.37
#